data_d8b9a9d8f42ca4ec4df8cb8103742a99
#
_entry.id   d8b9a9d8f42ca4ec4df8cb8103742a99
#
_cell.length_a   1.000
_cell.length_b   1.000
_cell.length_c   1.000
_cell.angle_alpha   90.00
_cell.angle_beta   90.00
_cell.angle_gamma   90.00
#
_symmetry.space_group_name_H-M   'P 1'
#
loop_
_entity.id
_entity.type
_entity.pdbx_description
1 polymer ?
#
loop_
_entity_poly.entity_id
_entity_poly.type
_entity_poly.pdbx_seq_one_letter_code
_entity_poly.pdbx_strand_id
1 'polypeptide(L)'
;MEDFSIMENTMTGRNVGKTCRTHYRGTFNDGTQFDSSYDRGEPLEFVCGAGQMIKGFDAAVADMEVGEIKEIHLMPEEAYGQPNPDAIFTLEIEQLPGAEDLTVGQQVYLSNQYGQPFPVKVTAKDEKTITFDANHEMAGKELNFKIELVEVK
;
A
#
# COMPACT_ATOMS: atom_id res chain seq x y z
N MET A 1 19.19 8.34 -27.70
CA MET A 1 18.90 8.39 -27.32
C MET A 1 18.66 7.61 -26.57
N GLU A 2 18.93 7.18 -26.35
CA GLU A 2 19.08 6.77 -25.75
C GLU A 2 18.62 6.55 -24.52
N ASP A 3 18.32 6.95 -24.06
CA ASP A 3 17.67 7.03 -22.79
C ASP A 3 16.21 6.65 -22.80
N PHE A 4 15.77 6.01 -23.84
CA PHE A 4 14.38 5.64 -23.98
C PHE A 4 13.90 4.69 -22.91
N SER A 5 14.75 3.74 -22.49
CA SER A 5 14.35 2.81 -21.44
C SER A 5 14.12 3.52 -20.10
N ILE A 6 14.90 4.54 -19.83
CA ILE A 6 14.72 5.34 -18.63
C ILE A 6 13.44 6.15 -18.70
N MET A 7 13.19 6.74 -19.87
CA MET A 7 12.00 7.56 -20.07
C MET A 7 10.72 6.76 -20.01
N GLU A 8 10.76 5.49 -20.41
CA GLU A 8 9.58 4.62 -20.34
C GLU A 8 9.11 4.40 -18.90
N ASN A 9 10.02 4.51 -17.95
CA ASN A 9 9.70 4.32 -16.54
C ASN A 9 9.46 5.64 -15.82
N THR A 10 9.56 6.75 -16.53
CA THR A 10 9.40 8.07 -15.95
C THR A 10 7.95 8.52 -16.10
N MET A 11 7.33 8.85 -14.98
CA MET A 11 5.99 9.41 -14.99
C MET A 11 6.03 10.80 -15.59
N THR A 12 5.04 11.14 -16.42
CA THR A 12 4.91 12.47 -17.00
C THR A 12 3.63 13.12 -16.51
N GLY A 13 3.64 14.45 -16.45
CA GLY A 13 2.50 15.23 -16.03
C GLY A 13 2.94 16.56 -15.48
N ARG A 14 2.00 17.53 -15.44
CA ARG A 14 2.30 18.89 -15.02
C ARG A 14 2.77 18.97 -13.57
N ASN A 15 2.36 18.05 -12.72
CA ASN A 15 2.65 18.08 -11.29
C ASN A 15 3.83 17.22 -10.90
N VAL A 16 4.43 16.49 -11.84
CA VAL A 16 5.54 15.61 -11.53
C VAL A 16 6.73 16.42 -11.00
N GLY A 17 7.28 15.97 -9.89
CA GLY A 17 8.38 16.65 -9.21
C GLY A 17 7.93 17.73 -8.24
N LYS A 18 6.64 18.01 -8.16
CA LYS A 18 6.13 19.05 -7.27
C LYS A 18 5.51 18.43 -6.02
N THR A 19 5.53 19.20 -4.93
CA THR A 19 4.87 18.78 -3.71
C THR A 19 3.39 19.06 -3.84
N CYS A 20 2.59 18.00 -3.72
CA CYS A 20 1.15 18.05 -3.86
C CYS A 20 0.47 17.75 -2.54
N ARG A 21 -0.64 18.44 -2.26
CA ARG A 21 -1.49 18.14 -1.11
C ARG A 21 -2.84 17.72 -1.62
N THR A 22 -3.28 16.53 -1.19
CA THR A 22 -4.54 15.95 -1.65
C THR A 22 -5.38 15.48 -0.48
N HIS A 23 -6.70 15.66 -0.61
CA HIS A 23 -7.64 14.90 0.19
C HIS A 23 -8.07 13.68 -0.62
N TYR A 24 -8.36 12.59 0.06
CA TYR A 24 -8.78 11.38 -0.63
C TYR A 24 -9.66 10.52 0.26
N ARG A 25 -10.44 9.67 -0.38
CA ARG A 25 -11.21 8.62 0.28
C ARG A 25 -10.99 7.33 -0.50
N GLY A 26 -10.54 6.29 0.21
CA GLY A 26 -10.31 4.98 -0.39
C GLY A 26 -11.37 3.98 0.03
N THR A 27 -11.90 3.23 -0.94
CA THR A 27 -12.92 2.21 -0.68
C THR A 27 -12.60 0.95 -1.45
N PHE A 28 -13.08 -0.18 -0.93
CA PHE A 28 -13.08 -1.44 -1.67
C PHE A 28 -14.27 -1.49 -2.62
N ASN A 29 -14.33 -2.52 -3.47
CA ASN A 29 -15.42 -2.63 -4.45
C ASN A 29 -16.81 -2.76 -3.83
N ASP A 30 -16.88 -3.22 -2.59
CA ASP A 30 -18.15 -3.33 -1.87
C ASP A 30 -18.59 -2.02 -1.22
N GLY A 31 -17.80 -0.95 -1.38
CA GLY A 31 -18.09 0.36 -0.80
C GLY A 31 -17.53 0.58 0.59
N THR A 32 -16.89 -0.43 1.17
CA THR A 32 -16.29 -0.29 2.50
C THR A 32 -15.10 0.67 2.44
N GLN A 33 -15.11 1.70 3.26
CA GLN A 33 -14.00 2.64 3.33
C GLN A 33 -12.84 2.03 4.12
N PHE A 34 -11.62 2.12 3.57
CA PHE A 34 -10.44 1.65 4.29
C PHE A 34 -9.53 2.79 4.73
N ASP A 35 -9.69 3.97 4.15
CA ASP A 35 -8.87 5.13 4.55
C ASP A 35 -9.53 6.41 4.05
N SER A 36 -9.26 7.53 4.75
CA SER A 36 -9.77 8.83 4.34
C SER A 36 -8.98 9.94 5.02
N SER A 37 -8.43 10.84 4.21
CA SER A 37 -7.77 12.04 4.73
C SER A 37 -8.78 13.02 5.35
N TYR A 38 -10.02 12.99 4.86
CA TYR A 38 -11.07 13.84 5.42
C TYR A 38 -11.34 13.52 6.88
N ASP A 39 -11.27 12.24 7.24
CA ASP A 39 -11.51 11.80 8.62
C ASP A 39 -10.38 12.24 9.55
N ARG A 40 -9.18 12.41 9.01
CA ARG A 40 -8.04 12.90 9.78
C ARG A 40 -7.99 14.42 9.88
N GLY A 41 -8.77 15.11 9.03
CA GLY A 41 -8.80 16.57 9.01
C GLY A 41 -7.58 17.21 8.36
N GLU A 42 -6.73 16.44 7.69
CA GLU A 42 -5.52 16.98 7.05
C GLU A 42 -5.32 16.33 5.69
N PRO A 43 -4.96 17.11 4.66
CA PRO A 43 -4.60 16.53 3.37
C PRO A 43 -3.28 15.79 3.45
N LEU A 44 -3.13 14.81 2.56
CA LEU A 44 -1.88 14.07 2.39
C LEU A 44 -0.93 14.92 1.58
N GLU A 45 0.31 15.04 2.04
CA GLU A 45 1.34 15.78 1.30
C GLU A 45 2.38 14.79 0.78
N PHE A 46 2.73 14.90 -0.50
CA PHE A 46 3.72 14.03 -1.12
C PHE A 46 4.30 14.68 -2.37
N VAL A 47 5.47 14.18 -2.80
CA VAL A 47 6.08 14.63 -4.05
C VAL A 47 5.56 13.73 -5.18
N CYS A 48 4.87 14.32 -6.12
CA CYS A 48 4.26 13.59 -7.23
C CYS A 48 5.35 12.99 -8.12
N GLY A 49 5.19 11.73 -8.46
CA GLY A 49 6.13 11.03 -9.34
C GLY A 49 7.37 10.50 -8.65
N ALA A 50 7.51 10.70 -7.33
CA ALA A 50 8.70 10.28 -6.61
C ALA A 50 8.60 8.85 -6.04
N GLY A 51 7.49 8.17 -6.28
CA GLY A 51 7.31 6.82 -5.77
C GLY A 51 6.89 6.74 -4.31
N GLN A 52 6.44 7.86 -3.73
CA GLN A 52 6.00 7.89 -2.34
C GLN A 52 4.60 7.33 -2.14
N MET A 53 3.81 7.27 -3.22
CA MET A 53 2.45 6.78 -3.21
C MET A 53 2.31 5.58 -4.12
N ILE A 54 1.22 4.83 -3.97
CA ILE A 54 0.94 3.74 -4.89
C ILE A 54 0.82 4.29 -6.31
N LYS A 55 1.24 3.48 -7.28
CA LYS A 55 1.44 3.90 -8.66
C LYS A 55 0.22 4.58 -9.28
N GLY A 56 -0.96 4.01 -9.10
CA GLY A 56 -2.17 4.56 -9.69
C GLY A 56 -2.60 5.89 -9.09
N PHE A 57 -2.38 6.07 -7.78
CA PHE A 57 -2.67 7.33 -7.11
C PHE A 57 -1.74 8.44 -7.62
N ASP A 58 -0.46 8.13 -7.69
CA ASP A 58 0.57 9.06 -8.15
C ASP A 58 0.28 9.49 -9.59
N ALA A 59 -0.05 8.52 -10.46
CA ALA A 59 -0.36 8.82 -11.86
C ALA A 59 -1.63 9.68 -12.00
N ALA A 60 -2.62 9.47 -11.15
CA ALA A 60 -3.86 10.25 -11.21
C ALA A 60 -3.59 11.72 -10.87
N VAL A 61 -2.76 11.99 -9.86
CA VAL A 61 -2.48 13.35 -9.42
C VAL A 61 -1.57 14.08 -10.41
N ALA A 62 -0.79 13.35 -11.20
CA ALA A 62 0.22 13.93 -12.09
C ALA A 62 -0.36 14.99 -13.03
N ASP A 63 -1.61 14.84 -13.47
CA ASP A 63 -2.23 15.76 -14.41
C ASP A 63 -3.45 16.49 -13.86
N MET A 64 -3.72 16.39 -12.56
CA MET A 64 -4.87 17.07 -11.97
C MET A 64 -4.61 18.55 -11.81
N GLU A 65 -5.69 19.34 -11.86
CA GLU A 65 -5.63 20.75 -11.55
C GLU A 65 -6.06 20.99 -10.11
N VAL A 66 -5.53 22.05 -9.50
CA VAL A 66 -5.94 22.42 -8.13
C VAL A 66 -7.44 22.66 -8.11
N GLY A 67 -8.12 22.00 -7.16
CA GLY A 67 -9.58 22.06 -7.06
C GLY A 67 -10.31 20.95 -7.78
N GLU A 68 -9.60 20.19 -8.60
CA GLU A 68 -10.21 19.07 -9.33
C GLU A 68 -10.45 17.89 -8.39
N ILE A 69 -11.58 17.22 -8.59
CA ILE A 69 -11.91 15.97 -7.89
C ILE A 69 -11.99 14.86 -8.93
N LYS A 70 -11.25 13.79 -8.70
CA LYS A 70 -11.16 12.68 -9.66
C LYS A 70 -11.42 11.37 -8.94
N GLU A 71 -12.20 10.50 -9.56
CA GLU A 71 -12.43 9.15 -9.05
C GLU A 71 -11.68 8.16 -9.92
N ILE A 72 -10.94 7.26 -9.28
CA ILE A 72 -10.16 6.25 -10.00
C ILE A 72 -10.41 4.88 -9.41
N HIS A 73 -10.23 3.87 -10.25
CA HIS A 73 -10.29 2.47 -9.86
C HIS A 73 -8.95 1.84 -10.18
N LEU A 74 -8.34 1.20 -9.21
CA LEU A 74 -7.01 0.61 -9.36
C LEU A 74 -7.09 -0.90 -9.27
N MET A 75 -6.43 -1.56 -10.21
CA MET A 75 -6.18 -2.99 -10.13
C MET A 75 -5.01 -3.23 -9.18
N PRO A 76 -4.83 -4.45 -8.67
CA PRO A 76 -3.75 -4.70 -7.71
C PRO A 76 -2.37 -4.26 -8.20
N GLU A 77 -2.08 -4.40 -9.49
CA GLU A 77 -0.79 -4.02 -10.07
C GLU A 77 -0.51 -2.52 -9.98
N GLU A 78 -1.56 -1.72 -9.87
CA GLU A 78 -1.45 -0.26 -9.74
C GLU A 78 -1.52 0.19 -8.29
N ALA A 79 -1.77 -0.72 -7.38
CA ALA A 79 -1.94 -0.47 -5.95
C ALA A 79 -0.88 -1.23 -5.15
N TYR A 80 -1.27 -2.22 -4.37
CA TYR A 80 -0.35 -2.93 -3.48
C TYR A 80 0.15 -4.24 -4.06
N GLY A 81 -0.11 -4.49 -5.34
CA GLY A 81 0.37 -5.67 -6.04
C GLY A 81 -0.40 -6.93 -5.68
N GLN A 82 -0.01 -8.01 -6.33
CA GLN A 82 -0.58 -9.33 -6.05
C GLN A 82 0.11 -9.94 -4.84
N PRO A 83 -0.58 -10.80 -4.08
CA PRO A 83 0.08 -11.47 -2.96
C PRO A 83 1.17 -12.41 -3.48
N ASN A 84 2.28 -12.46 -2.75
CA ASN A 84 3.41 -13.31 -3.09
C ASN A 84 3.34 -14.58 -2.26
N PRO A 85 3.21 -15.78 -2.87
CA PRO A 85 3.17 -17.02 -2.09
C PRO A 85 4.45 -17.25 -1.28
N ASP A 86 5.58 -16.71 -1.73
CA ASP A 86 6.84 -16.84 -0.99
C ASP A 86 6.87 -16.02 0.30
N ALA A 87 5.93 -15.10 0.48
CA ALA A 87 5.80 -14.35 1.71
C ALA A 87 4.97 -15.08 2.76
N ILE A 88 4.48 -16.28 2.44
CA ILE A 88 3.75 -17.11 3.37
C ILE A 88 4.70 -18.23 3.81
N PHE A 89 4.91 -18.38 5.11
CA PHE A 89 5.86 -19.36 5.62
C PHE A 89 5.39 -19.97 6.91
N THR A 90 5.87 -21.20 7.17
CA THR A 90 5.50 -21.97 8.35
C THR A 90 6.74 -22.21 9.21
N LEU A 91 6.61 -21.97 10.50
CA LEU A 91 7.69 -22.15 11.47
C LEU A 91 7.23 -23.13 12.56
N GLU A 92 8.21 -23.76 13.22
CA GLU A 92 7.92 -24.60 14.38
C GLU A 92 7.71 -23.69 15.60
N ILE A 93 6.65 -23.98 16.35
CA ILE A 93 6.28 -23.16 17.51
C ILE A 93 7.39 -23.17 18.55
N GLU A 94 8.02 -24.32 18.78
CA GLU A 94 9.07 -24.42 19.80
C GLU A 94 10.31 -23.59 19.47
N GLN A 95 10.51 -23.23 18.20
CA GLN A 95 11.64 -22.40 17.79
C GLN A 95 11.32 -20.91 17.85
N LEU A 96 10.09 -20.55 18.14
CA LEU A 96 9.66 -19.16 18.18
C LEU A 96 9.03 -18.86 19.53
N PRO A 97 9.80 -18.25 20.46
CA PRO A 97 9.29 -17.96 21.80
C PRO A 97 8.02 -17.10 21.76
N GLY A 98 7.02 -17.51 22.50
CA GLY A 98 5.75 -16.80 22.56
C GLY A 98 4.75 -17.21 21.50
N ALA A 99 5.15 -18.05 20.55
CA ALA A 99 4.24 -18.44 19.45
C ALA A 99 3.03 -19.25 19.94
N GLU A 100 3.18 -19.97 21.04
CA GLU A 100 2.08 -20.77 21.59
C GLU A 100 0.90 -19.91 22.05
N ASP A 101 1.14 -18.63 22.30
CA ASP A 101 0.10 -17.69 22.72
C ASP A 101 -0.57 -16.96 21.58
N LEU A 102 -0.10 -17.18 20.34
CA LEU A 102 -0.67 -16.51 19.18
C LEU A 102 -1.90 -17.24 18.67
N THR A 103 -2.84 -16.47 18.11
CA THR A 103 -4.08 -17.02 17.56
C THR A 103 -4.21 -16.68 16.09
N VAL A 104 -4.94 -17.53 15.35
CA VAL A 104 -5.21 -17.29 13.93
C VAL A 104 -5.97 -15.97 13.78
N GLY A 105 -5.51 -15.15 12.82
CA GLY A 105 -6.08 -13.84 12.57
C GLY A 105 -5.34 -12.70 13.26
N GLN A 106 -4.45 -13.00 14.20
CA GLN A 106 -3.70 -11.98 14.93
C GLN A 106 -2.56 -11.43 14.06
N GLN A 107 -2.35 -10.12 14.13
CA GLN A 107 -1.20 -9.49 13.48
C GLN A 107 -0.10 -9.30 14.50
N VAL A 108 1.11 -9.71 14.13
CA VAL A 108 2.28 -9.58 15.01
C VAL A 108 3.47 -9.08 14.19
N TYR A 109 4.54 -8.74 14.87
CA TYR A 109 5.78 -8.31 14.21
C TYR A 109 6.86 -9.34 14.47
N LEU A 110 7.50 -9.79 13.39
CA LEU A 110 8.68 -10.64 13.48
C LEU A 110 9.88 -9.82 13.09
N SER A 111 11.07 -10.27 13.51
CA SER A 111 12.32 -9.59 13.16
C SER A 111 13.03 -10.38 12.06
N ASN A 112 13.55 -9.67 11.06
CA ASN A 112 14.35 -10.30 10.02
C ASN A 112 15.79 -10.49 10.53
N GLN A 113 16.66 -11.01 9.65
CA GLN A 113 18.04 -11.28 10.03
C GLN A 113 18.84 -10.04 10.41
N TYR A 114 18.35 -8.85 10.06
CA TYR A 114 18.97 -7.58 10.39
C TYR A 114 18.37 -6.93 11.63
N GLY A 115 17.48 -7.64 12.33
CA GLY A 115 16.82 -7.11 13.52
C GLY A 115 15.70 -6.12 13.24
N GLN A 116 15.29 -5.97 11.98
CA GLN A 116 14.23 -5.04 11.61
C GLN A 116 12.86 -5.72 11.74
N PRO A 117 11.89 -5.06 12.40
CA PRO A 117 10.56 -5.65 12.52
C PRO A 117 9.78 -5.55 11.21
N PHE A 118 8.98 -6.56 10.95
CA PHE A 118 8.05 -6.53 9.83
C PHE A 118 6.74 -7.18 10.25
N PRO A 119 5.60 -6.67 9.75
CA PRO A 119 4.30 -7.18 10.16
C PRO A 119 3.96 -8.48 9.45
N VAL A 120 3.35 -9.40 10.18
CA VAL A 120 2.83 -10.65 9.61
C VAL A 120 1.49 -10.96 10.26
N LYS A 121 0.70 -11.78 9.58
CA LYS A 121 -0.59 -12.21 10.10
C LYS A 121 -0.56 -13.72 10.28
N VAL A 122 -1.08 -14.19 11.40
CA VAL A 122 -1.20 -15.63 11.67
C VAL A 122 -2.36 -16.16 10.85
N THR A 123 -2.09 -17.08 9.91
CA THR A 123 -3.12 -17.63 9.03
C THR A 123 -3.50 -19.06 9.38
N ALA A 124 -2.61 -19.79 10.03
CA ALA A 124 -2.88 -21.15 10.46
C ALA A 124 -1.99 -21.52 11.64
N LYS A 125 -2.46 -22.44 12.47
CA LYS A 125 -1.71 -22.86 13.64
C LYS A 125 -2.18 -24.25 14.05
N ASP A 126 -1.23 -25.14 14.35
CA ASP A 126 -1.54 -26.44 14.95
C ASP A 126 -0.68 -26.62 16.20
N GLU A 127 -0.60 -27.85 16.71
CA GLU A 127 0.12 -28.12 17.96
C GLU A 127 1.63 -27.86 17.85
N LYS A 128 2.18 -27.94 16.66
CA LYS A 128 3.62 -27.89 16.44
C LYS A 128 4.07 -26.75 15.55
N THR A 129 3.22 -26.25 14.66
CA THR A 129 3.60 -25.26 13.66
C THR A 129 2.64 -24.09 13.64
N ILE A 130 3.16 -22.99 13.14
CA ILE A 130 2.38 -21.77 12.95
C ILE A 130 2.75 -21.18 11.60
N THR A 131 1.74 -20.75 10.84
CA THR A 131 1.91 -20.18 9.51
C THR A 131 1.63 -18.68 9.54
N PHE A 132 2.52 -17.93 8.92
CA PHE A 132 2.43 -16.47 8.83
C PHE A 132 2.33 -16.04 7.38
N ASP A 133 1.62 -14.94 7.17
CA ASP A 133 1.52 -14.26 5.87
C ASP A 133 2.09 -12.86 6.03
N ALA A 134 3.20 -12.58 5.33
CA ALA A 134 3.87 -11.28 5.37
C ALA A 134 3.43 -10.35 4.23
N ASN A 135 2.48 -10.74 3.40
CA ASN A 135 1.95 -9.89 2.36
C ASN A 135 1.23 -8.68 2.97
N HIS A 136 1.25 -7.57 2.24
CA HIS A 136 0.45 -6.41 2.63
C HIS A 136 -1.03 -6.82 2.65
N GLU A 137 -1.78 -6.35 3.64
CA GLU A 137 -3.18 -6.78 3.78
C GLU A 137 -4.04 -6.38 2.59
N MET A 138 -3.62 -5.37 1.83
CA MET A 138 -4.33 -4.93 0.63
C MET A 138 -3.80 -5.54 -0.65
N ALA A 139 -2.81 -6.43 -0.57
CA ALA A 139 -2.29 -7.12 -1.75
C ALA A 139 -3.40 -7.96 -2.38
N GLY A 140 -3.50 -7.92 -3.69
CA GLY A 140 -4.52 -8.65 -4.44
C GLY A 140 -5.88 -7.98 -4.47
N LYS A 141 -6.03 -6.81 -3.87
CA LYS A 141 -7.32 -6.12 -3.81
C LYS A 141 -7.40 -4.98 -4.81
N GLU A 142 -8.57 -4.81 -5.41
CA GLU A 142 -8.87 -3.65 -6.22
C GLU A 142 -9.32 -2.53 -5.31
N LEU A 143 -8.87 -1.33 -5.61
CA LEU A 143 -9.13 -0.17 -4.76
C LEU A 143 -9.79 0.94 -5.56
N ASN A 144 -10.62 1.73 -4.89
CA ASN A 144 -11.26 2.90 -5.48
C ASN A 144 -10.86 4.11 -4.67
N PHE A 145 -10.45 5.18 -5.34
CA PHE A 145 -10.08 6.42 -4.70
C PHE A 145 -10.85 7.59 -5.29
N LYS A 146 -11.35 8.44 -4.41
CA LYS A 146 -11.82 9.77 -4.77
C LYS A 146 -10.75 10.73 -4.29
N ILE A 147 -10.14 11.49 -5.19
CA ILE A 147 -8.98 12.33 -4.91
C ILE A 147 -9.32 13.77 -5.23
N GLU A 148 -9.04 14.66 -4.29
CA GLU A 148 -9.17 16.10 -4.50
C GLU A 148 -7.79 16.76 -4.37
N LEU A 149 -7.33 17.44 -5.43
CA LEU A 149 -6.05 18.14 -5.38
C LEU A 149 -6.27 19.50 -4.75
N VAL A 150 -5.66 19.70 -3.57
CA VAL A 150 -5.87 20.90 -2.78
C VAL A 150 -4.82 21.97 -3.09
N GLU A 151 -3.57 21.55 -3.23
CA GLU A 151 -2.47 22.49 -3.40
C GLU A 151 -1.31 21.83 -4.14
N VAL A 152 -0.61 22.61 -4.96
CA VAL A 152 0.64 22.23 -5.63
C VAL A 152 1.66 23.31 -5.37
N LYS A 153 2.86 22.90 -4.92
CA LYS A 153 3.93 23.85 -4.63
C LYS A 153 5.11 23.77 -5.59
#